data_977e81791ad85b7806c981928aa1e5b7
#
_entry.id   977e81791ad85b7806c981928aa1e5b7
#
_cell.length_a   1.000
_cell.length_b   1.000
_cell.length_c   1.000
_cell.angle_alpha   90.00
_cell.angle_beta   90.00
_cell.angle_gamma   90.00
#
_symmetry.space_group_name_H-M   'P 1'
#
loop_
_entity.id
_entity.type
_entity.pdbx_description
1 polymer ?
#
loop_
_entity_poly.entity_id
_entity_poly.type
_entity_poly.pdbx_seq_one_letter_code
_entity_poly.pdbx_strand_id
1 'polypeptide(L)'
;MKIEIIKKNINFGGIVSDINITEDLNGDIINNLDNKLNELCLLVFKKQKLTDNQQIKFSEYFGKIEGAGNNTTIRSMKERRLSDKFGDVSNLDVNNKPLKKTDNKRFFALGNRLWHTDASFKKIPAKYSLLSGRKVAKIGGETQFVDMRAAYDALSEEKKSIIKNMISYHSLIYSRQKLGLDMKKMISAEEIKNFTPVKQPLVRENKITKRKALFLASHIGKIEGMEKPDAILFVNDLIEHSTQENFLYTHHWDEDDLVIWDNRQSMHRGLYFNDQNEIRDVRRTTTVSYTHLRAHETREDLVCRLLLE
;
A
#
# COMPACT_ATOMS: atom_id res chain seq x y z
N MET A 1 17.02 -5.50 20.03
CA MET A 1 16.47 -5.54 18.64
C MET A 1 17.61 -5.83 17.68
N LYS A 2 17.46 -6.82 16.84
CA LYS A 2 18.37 -7.17 15.72
C LYS A 2 17.59 -7.12 14.41
N ILE A 3 18.27 -6.83 13.30
CA ILE A 3 17.66 -6.81 11.96
C ILE A 3 18.57 -7.60 11.02
N GLU A 4 18.03 -8.67 10.44
CA GLU A 4 18.68 -9.46 9.41
C GLU A 4 18.14 -9.08 8.03
N ILE A 5 19.03 -8.71 7.10
CA ILE A 5 18.65 -8.26 5.77
C ILE A 5 18.23 -9.47 4.92
N ILE A 6 17.06 -9.41 4.31
CA ILE A 6 16.48 -10.48 3.49
C ILE A 6 17.21 -10.60 2.15
N LYS A 7 17.28 -9.52 1.37
CA LYS A 7 18.00 -9.49 0.08
C LYS A 7 19.23 -8.59 0.20
N LYS A 8 20.36 -9.20 0.60
CA LYS A 8 21.62 -8.46 0.90
C LYS A 8 22.19 -7.73 -0.31
N ASN A 9 22.06 -8.31 -1.51
CA ASN A 9 22.61 -7.76 -2.76
C ASN A 9 21.99 -6.41 -3.17
N ILE A 10 20.75 -6.13 -2.77
CA ILE A 10 20.05 -4.87 -3.08
C ILE A 10 19.64 -4.09 -1.81
N ASN A 11 20.02 -4.57 -0.63
CA ASN A 11 19.66 -3.99 0.66
C ASN A 11 18.13 -3.81 0.83
N PHE A 12 17.37 -4.90 0.61
CA PHE A 12 15.91 -4.89 0.63
C PHE A 12 15.34 -5.87 1.64
N GLY A 13 14.46 -5.34 2.50
CA GLY A 13 13.77 -6.07 3.54
C GLY A 13 14.63 -6.45 4.73
N GLY A 14 14.04 -6.47 5.92
CA GLY A 14 14.70 -6.92 7.15
C GLY A 14 13.76 -7.75 8.01
N ILE A 15 14.26 -8.85 8.57
CA ILE A 15 13.58 -9.60 9.63
C ILE A 15 14.02 -9.00 10.96
N VAL A 16 13.07 -8.51 11.73
CA VAL A 16 13.31 -7.90 13.04
C VAL A 16 13.09 -8.93 14.14
N SER A 17 14.09 -9.12 14.99
CA SER A 17 14.05 -10.02 16.15
C SER A 17 14.42 -9.27 17.44
N ASP A 18 14.26 -9.94 18.58
CA ASP A 18 14.56 -9.41 19.92
C ASP A 18 13.79 -8.10 20.20
N ILE A 19 12.51 -8.07 19.81
CA ILE A 19 11.58 -6.97 20.08
C ILE A 19 10.17 -7.53 20.31
N ASN A 20 9.44 -6.91 21.21
CA ASN A 20 8.02 -7.16 21.43
C ASN A 20 7.24 -5.87 21.08
N ILE A 21 6.54 -5.88 19.95
CA ILE A 21 5.75 -4.72 19.50
C ILE A 21 4.33 -4.69 20.07
N THR A 22 3.98 -5.63 20.94
CA THR A 22 2.72 -5.60 21.71
C THR A 22 2.77 -4.62 22.87
N GLU A 23 3.98 -4.20 23.25
CA GLU A 23 4.29 -3.26 24.34
C GLU A 23 4.64 -1.88 23.81
N ASP A 24 4.73 -0.92 24.72
CA ASP A 24 5.16 0.43 24.38
C ASP A 24 6.64 0.47 24.05
N LEU A 25 6.97 1.06 22.92
CA LEU A 25 8.34 1.23 22.47
C LEU A 25 8.86 2.63 22.85
N ASN A 26 10.12 2.71 23.23
CA ASN A 26 10.77 3.98 23.43
C ASN A 26 11.08 4.69 22.10
N GLY A 27 11.32 6.01 22.17
CA GLY A 27 11.56 6.85 21.00
C GLY A 27 12.76 6.42 20.16
N ASP A 28 13.82 5.91 20.77
CA ASP A 28 15.04 5.49 20.06
C ASP A 28 14.77 4.25 19.20
N ILE A 29 14.02 3.30 19.73
CA ILE A 29 13.60 2.11 18.96
C ILE A 29 12.71 2.53 17.78
N ILE A 30 11.73 3.41 18.01
CA ILE A 30 10.81 3.91 16.96
C ILE A 30 11.61 4.62 15.87
N ASN A 31 12.51 5.52 16.22
CA ASN A 31 13.37 6.24 15.28
C ASN A 31 14.26 5.28 14.49
N ASN A 32 14.82 4.27 15.15
CA ASN A 32 15.62 3.24 14.47
C ASN A 32 14.79 2.46 13.47
N LEU A 33 13.57 2.05 13.82
CA LEU A 33 12.67 1.34 12.91
C LEU A 33 12.27 2.24 11.71
N ASP A 34 11.94 3.53 11.91
CA ASP A 34 11.61 4.45 10.80
C ASP A 34 12.83 4.66 9.88
N ASN A 35 14.05 4.80 10.43
CA ASN A 35 15.27 4.88 9.66
C ASN A 35 15.51 3.61 8.85
N LYS A 36 15.32 2.42 9.45
CA LYS A 36 15.45 1.14 8.75
C LYS A 36 14.38 0.93 7.68
N LEU A 37 13.16 1.42 7.86
CA LEU A 37 12.13 1.43 6.81
C LEU A 37 12.53 2.32 5.63
N ASN A 38 13.12 3.49 5.88
CA ASN A 38 13.65 4.34 4.81
C ASN A 38 14.80 3.66 4.05
N GLU A 39 15.64 2.89 4.77
CA GLU A 39 16.81 2.19 4.21
C GLU A 39 16.42 0.88 3.50
N LEU A 40 15.58 0.04 4.13
CA LEU A 40 15.29 -1.33 3.70
C LEU A 40 13.93 -1.49 3.00
N CYS A 41 13.05 -0.49 3.02
CA CYS A 41 11.68 -0.45 2.51
C CYS A 41 10.68 -1.39 3.20
N LEU A 42 11.13 -2.46 3.80
CA LEU A 42 10.29 -3.53 4.34
C LEU A 42 10.88 -4.07 5.64
N LEU A 43 10.03 -4.22 6.66
CA LEU A 43 10.40 -4.93 7.89
C LEU A 43 9.35 -6.00 8.22
N VAL A 44 9.83 -7.17 8.59
CA VAL A 44 9.04 -8.34 8.98
C VAL A 44 9.25 -8.62 10.46
N PHE A 45 8.17 -8.68 11.22
CA PHE A 45 8.15 -9.04 12.63
C PHE A 45 7.43 -10.37 12.76
N LYS A 46 8.15 -11.41 13.17
CA LYS A 46 7.59 -12.75 13.33
C LYS A 46 6.92 -12.90 14.69
N LYS A 47 5.81 -13.65 14.73
CA LYS A 47 5.15 -14.10 15.98
C LYS A 47 4.74 -12.94 16.92
N GLN A 48 4.19 -11.86 16.37
CA GLN A 48 3.72 -10.72 17.14
C GLN A 48 2.18 -10.78 17.27
N LYS A 49 1.69 -11.44 18.30
CA LYS A 49 0.25 -11.62 18.56
C LYS A 49 -0.40 -10.30 18.98
N LEU A 50 -0.73 -9.47 18.00
CA LEU A 50 -1.32 -8.15 18.23
C LEU A 50 -2.84 -8.21 18.39
N THR A 51 -3.40 -7.47 19.34
CA THR A 51 -4.79 -7.03 19.29
C THR A 51 -4.93 -5.89 18.26
N ASP A 52 -6.18 -5.55 17.89
CA ASP A 52 -6.43 -4.43 16.97
C ASP A 52 -5.91 -3.10 17.56
N ASN A 53 -6.14 -2.84 18.85
CA ASN A 53 -5.66 -1.63 19.50
C ASN A 53 -4.12 -1.55 19.53
N GLN A 54 -3.44 -2.67 19.75
CA GLN A 54 -1.97 -2.70 19.70
C GLN A 54 -1.44 -2.45 18.30
N GLN A 55 -2.05 -3.01 17.25
CA GLN A 55 -1.66 -2.70 15.87
C GLN A 55 -1.90 -1.23 15.52
N ILE A 56 -3.03 -0.66 15.95
CA ILE A 56 -3.32 0.77 15.78
C ILE A 56 -2.22 1.60 16.46
N LYS A 57 -1.95 1.34 17.76
CA LYS A 57 -0.94 2.06 18.53
C LYS A 57 0.46 1.97 17.90
N PHE A 58 0.87 0.77 17.50
CA PHE A 58 2.15 0.57 16.82
C PHE A 58 2.20 1.33 15.48
N SER A 59 1.10 1.37 14.73
CA SER A 59 1.05 2.11 13.48
C SER A 59 1.16 3.63 13.67
N GLU A 60 0.58 4.16 14.75
CA GLU A 60 0.58 5.59 15.07
C GLU A 60 2.00 6.14 15.36
N TYR A 61 2.97 5.30 15.72
CA TYR A 61 4.39 5.69 15.81
C TYR A 61 4.98 6.18 14.48
N PHE A 62 4.44 5.70 13.35
CA PHE A 62 4.96 5.99 12.00
C PHE A 62 4.17 7.06 11.25
N GLY A 63 3.11 7.58 11.83
CA GLY A 63 2.29 8.64 11.25
C GLY A 63 0.80 8.51 11.57
N LYS A 64 0.02 9.50 11.15
CA LYS A 64 -1.43 9.46 11.31
C LYS A 64 -2.00 8.29 10.51
N ILE A 65 -2.84 7.47 11.14
CA ILE A 65 -3.54 6.40 10.43
C ILE A 65 -4.57 7.03 9.50
N GLU A 66 -4.52 6.60 8.25
CA GLU A 66 -5.55 6.92 7.30
C GLU A 66 -6.79 6.09 7.62
N GLY A 67 -7.85 6.74 8.11
CA GLY A 67 -9.14 6.09 8.24
C GLY A 67 -9.63 5.63 6.88
N ALA A 68 -10.38 4.54 6.84
CA ALA A 68 -11.06 4.11 5.62
C ALA A 68 -12.16 5.10 5.18
N GLY A 69 -12.08 6.34 5.65
CA GLY A 69 -12.97 7.47 5.48
C GLY A 69 -13.88 7.45 4.25
N ASN A 70 -14.82 8.32 4.19
CA ASN A 70 -15.94 8.41 3.23
C ASN A 70 -15.59 8.21 1.74
N ASN A 71 -14.31 8.17 1.38
CA ASN A 71 -13.82 8.16 -0.01
C ASN A 71 -13.29 6.80 -0.48
N THR A 72 -13.39 5.72 0.31
CA THR A 72 -12.78 4.42 -0.05
C THR A 72 -13.72 3.22 0.10
N THR A 73 -14.95 3.43 0.50
CA THR A 73 -15.91 2.34 0.74
C THR A 73 -16.94 2.28 -0.36
N ILE A 74 -16.87 1.18 -1.08
CA ILE A 74 -17.99 0.68 -1.85
C ILE A 74 -19.06 0.27 -0.86
N ARG A 75 -20.18 0.95 -0.95
CA ARG A 75 -21.43 0.76 -0.22
C ARG A 75 -21.32 0.14 1.17
N SER A 76 -21.86 0.91 2.08
CA SER A 76 -22.22 0.58 3.46
C SER A 76 -21.04 0.41 4.42
N MET A 77 -20.58 1.56 4.95
CA MET A 77 -19.88 1.57 6.24
C MET A 77 -20.72 0.91 7.35
N LYS A 78 -22.01 0.67 7.12
CA LYS A 78 -22.91 0.01 8.08
C LYS A 78 -22.58 -1.46 8.31
N GLU A 79 -21.87 -2.09 7.38
CA GLU A 79 -21.53 -3.53 7.44
C GLU A 79 -20.01 -3.76 7.43
N ARG A 80 -19.26 -3.00 8.23
CA ARG A 80 -17.81 -3.26 8.37
C ARG A 80 -17.54 -4.26 9.48
N ARG A 81 -16.73 -5.26 9.17
CA ARG A 81 -16.22 -6.22 10.14
C ARG A 81 -15.21 -5.58 11.11
N LEU A 82 -14.38 -4.68 10.62
CA LEU A 82 -13.32 -4.01 11.36
C LEU A 82 -13.61 -2.50 11.50
N SER A 83 -12.96 -1.85 12.46
CA SER A 83 -13.04 -0.39 12.63
C SER A 83 -12.55 0.33 11.36
N ASP A 84 -12.86 1.63 11.25
CA ASP A 84 -12.49 2.47 10.11
C ASP A 84 -10.98 2.69 9.96
N LYS A 85 -10.20 2.42 11.02
CA LYS A 85 -8.73 2.46 11.01
C LYS A 85 -8.11 1.29 10.23
N PHE A 86 -8.89 0.25 9.89
CA PHE A 86 -8.40 -0.93 9.19
C PHE A 86 -8.89 -1.04 7.75
N GLY A 87 -7.98 -1.43 6.85
CA GLY A 87 -8.30 -2.11 5.61
C GLY A 87 -8.47 -3.60 5.88
N ASP A 88 -9.68 -4.12 5.64
CA ASP A 88 -9.98 -5.54 5.77
C ASP A 88 -9.50 -6.29 4.52
N VAL A 89 -8.39 -7.01 4.65
CA VAL A 89 -7.77 -7.81 3.57
C VAL A 89 -8.03 -9.30 3.79
N SER A 90 -9.23 -9.62 4.25
CA SER A 90 -9.71 -10.98 4.47
C SER A 90 -10.65 -11.46 3.37
N ASN A 91 -10.93 -12.76 3.37
CA ASN A 91 -12.05 -13.35 2.63
C ASN A 91 -13.30 -13.55 3.50
N LEU A 92 -13.51 -12.71 4.52
CA LEU A 92 -14.57 -12.85 5.51
C LEU A 92 -15.65 -11.77 5.36
N ASP A 93 -16.90 -12.17 5.61
CA ASP A 93 -18.04 -11.27 5.80
C ASP A 93 -18.08 -10.66 7.22
N VAL A 94 -19.11 -9.87 7.52
CA VAL A 94 -19.30 -9.22 8.83
C VAL A 94 -19.51 -10.22 9.98
N ASN A 95 -19.91 -11.45 9.69
CA ASN A 95 -20.10 -12.53 10.66
C ASN A 95 -18.88 -13.46 10.74
N ASN A 96 -17.74 -13.06 10.18
CA ASN A 96 -16.51 -13.86 10.09
C ASN A 96 -16.67 -15.19 9.33
N LYS A 97 -17.61 -15.25 8.38
CA LYS A 97 -17.79 -16.40 7.46
C LYS A 97 -17.13 -16.10 6.11
N PRO A 98 -16.64 -17.11 5.38
CA PRO A 98 -16.10 -16.92 4.05
C PRO A 98 -17.11 -16.24 3.10
N LEU A 99 -16.63 -15.27 2.33
CA LEU A 99 -17.42 -14.59 1.31
C LEU A 99 -17.84 -15.57 0.22
N LYS A 100 -19.08 -15.44 -0.26
CA LYS A 100 -19.58 -16.23 -1.40
C LYS A 100 -18.80 -15.90 -2.67
N LYS A 101 -18.73 -16.86 -3.62
CA LYS A 101 -18.09 -16.65 -4.94
C LYS A 101 -18.62 -15.42 -5.68
N THR A 102 -19.92 -15.14 -5.53
CA THR A 102 -20.63 -14.04 -6.21
C THR A 102 -20.61 -12.72 -5.43
N ASP A 103 -19.90 -12.65 -4.30
CA ASP A 103 -19.88 -11.46 -3.46
C ASP A 103 -19.05 -10.34 -4.11
N ASN A 104 -19.63 -9.14 -4.19
CA ASN A 104 -18.98 -7.97 -4.77
C ASN A 104 -17.72 -7.56 -4.00
N LYS A 105 -17.68 -7.72 -2.65
CA LYS A 105 -16.49 -7.46 -1.82
C LYS A 105 -15.34 -8.38 -2.24
N ARG A 106 -15.65 -9.67 -2.50
CA ARG A 106 -14.68 -10.63 -3.00
C ARG A 106 -14.11 -10.22 -4.36
N PHE A 107 -14.97 -9.90 -5.32
CA PHE A 107 -14.53 -9.44 -6.64
C PHE A 107 -13.65 -8.20 -6.55
N PHE A 108 -14.05 -7.24 -5.74
CA PHE A 108 -13.28 -6.03 -5.54
C PHE A 108 -11.90 -6.30 -4.93
N ALA A 109 -11.83 -7.24 -3.98
CA ALA A 109 -10.59 -7.65 -3.32
C ALA A 109 -9.60 -8.36 -4.28
N LEU A 110 -10.06 -8.93 -5.42
CA LEU A 110 -9.18 -9.48 -6.44
C LEU A 110 -8.18 -8.45 -7.00
N GLY A 111 -8.50 -7.16 -6.89
CA GLY A 111 -7.55 -6.08 -7.23
C GLY A 111 -6.25 -6.12 -6.45
N ASN A 112 -6.23 -6.72 -5.26
CA ASN A 112 -5.02 -6.89 -4.47
C ASN A 112 -4.04 -7.92 -5.08
N ARG A 113 -4.47 -8.71 -6.08
CA ARG A 113 -3.61 -9.62 -6.86
C ARG A 113 -2.84 -8.91 -7.97
N LEU A 114 -3.25 -7.70 -8.34
CA LEU A 114 -2.50 -6.86 -9.27
C LEU A 114 -1.37 -6.15 -8.52
N TRP A 115 -0.24 -5.96 -9.18
CA TRP A 115 0.85 -5.16 -8.63
C TRP A 115 0.40 -3.72 -8.36
N HIS A 116 0.55 -3.27 -7.13
CA HIS A 116 0.07 -1.95 -6.73
C HIS A 116 0.87 -1.35 -5.58
N THR A 117 0.73 -0.05 -5.46
CA THR A 117 1.13 0.75 -4.31
C THR A 117 -0.12 1.25 -3.62
N ASP A 118 -0.21 1.07 -2.31
CA ASP A 118 -1.40 1.46 -1.54
C ASP A 118 -1.69 2.95 -1.65
N ALA A 119 -2.98 3.28 -1.77
CA ALA A 119 -3.49 4.65 -1.82
C ALA A 119 -2.82 5.56 -2.87
N SER A 120 -2.13 5.01 -3.88
CA SER A 120 -1.51 5.80 -4.95
C SER A 120 -2.52 6.65 -5.73
N PHE A 121 -3.79 6.27 -5.72
CA PHE A 121 -4.93 6.98 -6.31
C PHE A 121 -5.51 8.09 -5.43
N LYS A 122 -4.86 8.42 -4.30
CA LYS A 122 -5.22 9.55 -3.43
C LYS A 122 -4.25 10.71 -3.61
N LYS A 123 -4.71 11.94 -3.36
CA LYS A 123 -3.86 13.15 -3.42
C LYS A 123 -2.65 13.02 -2.49
N ILE A 124 -2.87 12.50 -1.28
CA ILE A 124 -1.83 12.14 -0.32
C ILE A 124 -1.75 10.62 -0.29
N PRO A 125 -0.76 10.01 -0.96
CA PRO A 125 -0.60 8.57 -0.97
C PRO A 125 -0.08 8.06 0.38
N ALA A 126 -0.23 6.76 0.62
CA ALA A 126 0.26 6.12 1.82
C ALA A 126 1.77 6.31 2.02
N LYS A 127 2.20 6.54 3.27
CA LYS A 127 3.61 6.43 3.68
C LYS A 127 3.93 4.97 3.93
N TYR A 128 3.41 4.40 5.00
CA TYR A 128 3.59 3.00 5.36
C TYR A 128 2.27 2.26 5.40
N SER A 129 2.31 0.99 5.08
CA SER A 129 1.25 0.04 5.38
C SER A 129 1.78 -1.05 6.28
N LEU A 130 0.97 -1.45 7.24
CA LEU A 130 1.25 -2.49 8.22
C LEU A 130 0.19 -3.59 8.07
N LEU A 131 0.60 -4.79 7.74
CA LEU A 131 -0.28 -5.93 7.50
C LEU A 131 0.00 -7.02 8.54
N SER A 132 -1.02 -7.41 9.31
CA SER A 132 -0.92 -8.41 10.36
C SER A 132 -1.72 -9.66 10.00
N GLY A 133 -1.08 -10.83 10.03
CA GLY A 133 -1.69 -12.14 9.77
C GLY A 133 -2.36 -12.69 11.03
N ARG A 134 -3.69 -12.55 11.14
CA ARG A 134 -4.48 -13.11 12.26
C ARG A 134 -4.82 -14.58 12.01
N LYS A 135 -5.12 -14.92 10.78
CA LYS A 135 -5.29 -16.26 10.27
C LYS A 135 -4.78 -16.32 8.84
N VAL A 136 -4.03 -17.34 8.51
CA VAL A 136 -3.37 -17.45 7.22
C VAL A 136 -3.81 -18.71 6.49
N ALA A 137 -3.82 -18.69 5.16
CA ALA A 137 -4.08 -19.87 4.36
C ALA A 137 -2.94 -20.88 4.53
N LYS A 138 -3.26 -22.16 4.51
CA LYS A 138 -2.25 -23.23 4.59
C LYS A 138 -1.42 -23.34 3.30
N ILE A 139 -2.05 -23.04 2.17
CA ILE A 139 -1.43 -23.10 0.83
C ILE A 139 -1.75 -21.83 0.07
N GLY A 140 -0.72 -21.13 -0.38
CA GLY A 140 -0.86 -19.88 -1.10
C GLY A 140 -1.15 -18.68 -0.18
N GLY A 141 -1.59 -17.57 -0.76
CA GLY A 141 -1.91 -16.34 -0.02
C GLY A 141 -0.70 -15.55 0.44
N GLU A 142 0.49 -15.86 -0.07
CA GLU A 142 1.70 -15.09 0.14
C GLU A 142 1.52 -13.64 -0.33
N THR A 143 2.38 -12.76 0.16
CA THR A 143 2.48 -11.41 -0.35
C THR A 143 3.83 -11.20 -0.97
N GLN A 144 3.83 -10.74 -2.22
CA GLN A 144 5.05 -10.36 -2.93
C GLN A 144 5.30 -8.86 -2.81
N PHE A 145 6.55 -8.51 -2.59
CA PHE A 145 7.04 -7.13 -2.50
C PHE A 145 8.21 -6.96 -3.47
N VAL A 146 8.31 -5.80 -4.10
CA VAL A 146 9.43 -5.44 -4.97
C VAL A 146 10.09 -4.14 -4.54
N ASP A 147 11.42 -4.09 -4.64
CA ASP A 147 12.20 -2.88 -4.41
C ASP A 147 12.20 -1.99 -5.66
N MET A 148 11.36 -0.96 -5.62
CA MET A 148 11.22 -0.02 -6.72
C MET A 148 12.43 0.91 -6.90
N ARG A 149 13.31 0.97 -5.89
CA ARG A 149 14.60 1.69 -5.96
C ARG A 149 15.61 0.89 -6.79
N ALA A 150 15.78 -0.39 -6.45
CA ALA A 150 16.67 -1.28 -7.19
C ALA A 150 16.20 -1.44 -8.64
N ALA A 151 14.88 -1.53 -8.87
CA ALA A 151 14.30 -1.54 -10.20
C ALA A 151 14.62 -0.24 -10.98
N TYR A 152 14.52 0.93 -10.34
CA TYR A 152 14.93 2.20 -10.95
C TYR A 152 16.42 2.25 -11.25
N ASP A 153 17.26 1.83 -10.30
CA ASP A 153 18.73 1.84 -10.46
C ASP A 153 19.18 0.96 -11.65
N ALA A 154 18.47 -0.14 -11.92
CA ALA A 154 18.75 -1.08 -13.01
C ALA A 154 18.27 -0.62 -14.40
N LEU A 155 17.52 0.49 -14.51
CA LEU A 155 17.16 1.05 -15.81
C LEU A 155 18.37 1.66 -16.51
N SER A 156 18.37 1.65 -17.85
CA SER A 156 19.35 2.40 -18.64
C SER A 156 19.27 3.92 -18.38
N GLU A 157 20.37 4.64 -18.54
CA GLU A 157 20.39 6.09 -18.36
C GLU A 157 19.45 6.80 -19.36
N GLU A 158 19.30 6.25 -20.56
CA GLU A 158 18.33 6.71 -21.54
C GLU A 158 16.90 6.62 -20.98
N LYS A 159 16.53 5.44 -20.44
CA LYS A 159 15.19 5.21 -19.88
C LYS A 159 14.94 6.10 -18.65
N LYS A 160 15.94 6.25 -17.77
CA LYS A 160 15.89 7.18 -16.63
C LYS A 160 15.65 8.62 -17.07
N SER A 161 16.34 9.07 -18.13
CA SER A 161 16.18 10.41 -18.71
C SER A 161 14.75 10.63 -19.24
N ILE A 162 14.19 9.64 -19.94
CA ILE A 162 12.82 9.69 -20.50
C ILE A 162 11.79 9.82 -19.37
N ILE A 163 11.87 9.00 -18.34
CA ILE A 163 10.83 8.93 -17.29
C ILE A 163 10.95 9.99 -16.21
N LYS A 164 12.07 10.69 -16.12
CA LYS A 164 12.47 11.60 -15.03
C LYS A 164 11.36 12.58 -14.61
N ASN A 165 10.64 13.15 -15.58
CA ASN A 165 9.62 14.17 -15.34
C ASN A 165 8.22 13.70 -15.73
N MET A 166 8.04 12.42 -16.04
CA MET A 166 6.74 11.89 -16.44
C MET A 166 5.73 11.92 -15.30
N ILE A 167 4.50 12.29 -15.62
CA ILE A 167 3.36 12.30 -14.72
C ILE A 167 2.38 11.21 -15.14
N SER A 168 2.00 10.39 -14.20
CA SER A 168 0.99 9.34 -14.37
C SER A 168 -0.31 9.71 -13.63
N TYR A 169 -1.44 9.20 -14.12
CA TYR A 169 -2.75 9.39 -13.50
C TYR A 169 -3.21 8.07 -12.90
N HIS A 170 -3.34 8.04 -11.57
CA HIS A 170 -3.76 6.87 -10.80
C HIS A 170 -5.25 6.91 -10.50
N SER A 171 -5.96 5.84 -10.82
CA SER A 171 -7.40 5.67 -10.62
C SER A 171 -7.72 4.30 -10.03
N LEU A 172 -8.43 4.29 -8.90
CA LEU A 172 -8.96 3.05 -8.33
C LEU A 172 -9.95 2.38 -9.29
N ILE A 173 -10.82 3.19 -9.92
CA ILE A 173 -11.82 2.72 -10.88
C ILE A 173 -11.16 2.02 -12.05
N TYR A 174 -10.13 2.63 -12.64
CA TYR A 174 -9.40 2.02 -13.75
C TYR A 174 -8.85 0.63 -13.39
N SER A 175 -8.22 0.49 -12.23
CA SER A 175 -7.68 -0.80 -11.82
C SER A 175 -8.74 -1.88 -11.62
N ARG A 176 -9.95 -1.50 -11.22
CA ARG A 176 -11.08 -2.43 -11.07
C ARG A 176 -11.72 -2.79 -12.42
N GLN A 177 -11.76 -1.84 -13.35
CA GLN A 177 -12.18 -2.11 -14.72
C GLN A 177 -11.25 -3.10 -15.44
N LYS A 178 -9.94 -3.11 -15.13
CA LYS A 178 -9.00 -4.14 -15.63
C LYS A 178 -9.37 -5.56 -15.21
N LEU A 179 -10.15 -5.72 -14.13
CA LEU A 179 -10.69 -7.00 -13.68
C LEU A 179 -12.03 -7.37 -14.33
N GLY A 180 -12.51 -6.56 -15.28
CA GLY A 180 -13.83 -6.73 -15.88
C GLY A 180 -14.99 -6.26 -14.99
N LEU A 181 -14.72 -5.52 -13.91
CA LEU A 181 -15.78 -5.03 -13.03
C LEU A 181 -16.47 -3.80 -13.62
N ASP A 182 -17.81 -3.85 -13.70
CA ASP A 182 -18.63 -2.70 -14.04
C ASP A 182 -18.81 -1.81 -12.79
N MET A 183 -17.93 -0.83 -12.66
CA MET A 183 -17.93 0.07 -11.50
C MET A 183 -19.21 0.88 -11.36
N LYS A 184 -19.95 1.16 -12.46
CA LYS A 184 -21.23 1.86 -12.39
C LYS A 184 -22.34 1.05 -11.72
N LYS A 185 -22.21 -0.29 -11.75
CA LYS A 185 -23.13 -1.20 -11.03
C LYS A 185 -22.74 -1.41 -9.58
N MET A 186 -21.47 -1.15 -9.23
CA MET A 186 -20.90 -1.44 -7.90
C MET A 186 -20.92 -0.25 -6.96
N ILE A 187 -20.79 0.98 -7.49
CA ILE A 187 -20.73 2.21 -6.71
C ILE A 187 -21.63 3.28 -7.32
N SER A 188 -22.11 4.21 -6.48
CA SER A 188 -22.98 5.30 -6.91
C SER A 188 -22.24 6.31 -7.79
N ALA A 189 -22.99 7.12 -8.56
CA ALA A 189 -22.44 8.21 -9.36
C ALA A 189 -21.69 9.25 -8.48
N GLU A 190 -22.14 9.46 -7.25
CA GLU A 190 -21.50 10.34 -6.27
C GLU A 190 -20.15 9.75 -5.82
N GLU A 191 -20.11 8.45 -5.49
CA GLU A 191 -18.87 7.77 -5.16
C GLU A 191 -17.86 7.82 -6.31
N ILE A 192 -18.32 7.66 -7.57
CA ILE A 192 -17.45 7.76 -8.76
C ILE A 192 -16.74 9.12 -8.80
N LYS A 193 -17.41 10.22 -8.44
CA LYS A 193 -16.80 11.57 -8.41
C LYS A 193 -15.66 11.65 -7.40
N ASN A 194 -15.74 10.92 -6.28
CA ASN A 194 -14.69 10.88 -5.26
C ASN A 194 -13.43 10.11 -5.71
N PHE A 195 -13.54 9.29 -6.77
CA PHE A 195 -12.43 8.52 -7.33
C PHE A 195 -11.87 9.13 -8.62
N THR A 196 -11.85 10.46 -8.73
CA THR A 196 -11.19 11.13 -9.87
C THR A 196 -9.71 10.73 -9.94
N PRO A 197 -9.17 10.52 -11.17
CA PRO A 197 -7.75 10.17 -11.30
C PRO A 197 -6.84 11.25 -10.71
N VAL A 198 -5.80 10.80 -10.00
CA VAL A 198 -4.85 11.69 -9.32
C VAL A 198 -3.50 11.67 -10.03
N LYS A 199 -2.93 12.87 -10.26
CA LYS A 199 -1.58 13.03 -10.80
C LYS A 199 -0.53 12.59 -9.79
N GLN A 200 0.42 11.76 -10.23
CA GLN A 200 1.58 11.33 -9.46
C GLN A 200 2.83 11.35 -10.35
N PRO A 201 4.00 11.76 -9.84
CA PRO A 201 5.23 11.59 -10.57
C PRO A 201 5.55 10.11 -10.74
N LEU A 202 6.05 9.72 -11.91
CA LEU A 202 6.44 8.34 -12.20
C LEU A 202 7.71 7.92 -11.44
N VAL A 203 8.57 8.88 -11.12
CA VAL A 203 9.77 8.70 -10.31
C VAL A 203 9.67 9.56 -9.06
N ARG A 204 9.98 8.98 -7.91
CA ARG A 204 10.03 9.68 -6.61
C ARG A 204 11.41 9.58 -6.01
N GLU A 205 11.81 10.62 -5.28
CA GLU A 205 13.01 10.62 -4.47
C GLU A 205 12.65 10.55 -2.98
N ASN A 206 13.27 9.64 -2.25
CA ASN A 206 13.19 9.62 -0.80
C ASN A 206 14.01 10.77 -0.24
N LYS A 207 13.37 11.69 0.49
CA LYS A 207 14.03 12.91 1.02
C LYS A 207 15.14 12.61 2.04
N ILE A 208 15.09 11.44 2.69
CA ILE A 208 16.07 11.02 3.71
C ILE A 208 17.28 10.35 3.04
N THR A 209 17.04 9.29 2.27
CA THR A 209 18.11 8.48 1.65
C THR A 209 18.61 9.03 0.32
N LYS A 210 17.90 10.00 -0.28
CA LYS A 210 18.14 10.56 -1.63
C LYS A 210 18.03 9.55 -2.77
N ARG A 211 17.65 8.30 -2.46
CA ARG A 211 17.42 7.28 -3.50
C ARG A 211 16.13 7.56 -4.25
N LYS A 212 16.19 7.34 -5.55
CA LYS A 212 15.03 7.39 -6.44
C LYS A 212 14.36 6.04 -6.53
N ALA A 213 13.06 6.04 -6.76
CA ALA A 213 12.24 4.85 -6.94
C ALA A 213 11.19 5.06 -8.03
N LEU A 214 10.85 4.02 -8.77
CA LEU A 214 9.68 4.03 -9.61
C LEU A 214 8.41 4.04 -8.74
N PHE A 215 7.42 4.85 -9.13
CA PHE A 215 6.13 4.92 -8.43
C PHE A 215 5.03 4.39 -9.34
N LEU A 216 4.90 3.07 -9.37
CA LEU A 216 4.01 2.33 -10.25
C LEU A 216 2.85 1.68 -9.48
N ALA A 217 1.77 1.45 -10.19
CA ALA A 217 0.63 0.66 -9.72
C ALA A 217 -0.27 0.26 -10.89
N SER A 218 -1.00 -0.85 -10.75
CA SER A 218 -2.11 -1.19 -11.64
C SER A 218 -3.19 -0.11 -11.76
N HIS A 219 -3.14 0.90 -10.89
CA HIS A 219 -4.01 2.08 -10.89
C HIS A 219 -3.67 3.08 -11.99
N ILE A 220 -2.52 2.99 -12.65
CA ILE A 220 -2.13 3.92 -13.73
C ILE A 220 -2.95 3.63 -14.97
N GLY A 221 -3.83 4.58 -15.32
CA GLY A 221 -4.68 4.49 -16.51
C GLY A 221 -4.29 5.45 -17.62
N LYS A 222 -3.37 6.39 -17.34
CA LYS A 222 -2.91 7.41 -18.29
C LYS A 222 -1.52 7.92 -17.88
N ILE A 223 -0.70 8.24 -18.87
CA ILE A 223 0.53 9.06 -18.74
C ILE A 223 0.29 10.37 -19.47
N GLU A 224 0.73 11.49 -18.88
CA GLU A 224 0.57 12.82 -19.48
C GLU A 224 1.35 12.91 -20.80
N GLY A 225 0.70 13.41 -21.85
CA GLY A 225 1.32 13.54 -23.18
C GLY A 225 1.47 12.23 -23.97
N MET A 226 0.91 11.10 -23.49
CA MET A 226 1.00 9.81 -24.17
C MET A 226 -0.40 9.29 -24.55
N GLU A 227 -0.55 8.72 -25.73
CA GLU A 227 -1.77 8.07 -26.15
C GLU A 227 -2.08 6.85 -25.29
N LYS A 228 -3.36 6.52 -25.16
CA LYS A 228 -3.80 5.48 -24.22
C LYS A 228 -3.18 4.09 -24.49
N PRO A 229 -3.11 3.57 -25.73
CA PRO A 229 -2.46 2.29 -26.01
C PRO A 229 -0.99 2.28 -25.59
N ASP A 230 -0.26 3.35 -25.96
CA ASP A 230 1.17 3.46 -25.67
C ASP A 230 1.42 3.57 -24.17
N ALA A 231 0.59 4.33 -23.45
CA ALA A 231 0.66 4.44 -22.00
C ALA A 231 0.44 3.09 -21.29
N ILE A 232 -0.49 2.26 -21.79
CA ILE A 232 -0.75 0.92 -21.25
C ILE A 232 0.47 0.01 -21.46
N LEU A 233 1.03 -0.02 -22.66
CA LEU A 233 2.21 -0.84 -22.96
C LEU A 233 3.41 -0.37 -22.15
N PHE A 234 3.67 0.93 -22.12
CA PHE A 234 4.78 1.52 -21.37
C PHE A 234 4.72 1.22 -19.87
N VAL A 235 3.55 1.33 -19.26
CA VAL A 235 3.36 1.00 -17.84
C VAL A 235 3.54 -0.50 -17.58
N ASN A 236 3.04 -1.35 -18.49
CA ASN A 236 3.21 -2.79 -18.36
C ASN A 236 4.69 -3.20 -18.46
N ASP A 237 5.44 -2.63 -19.40
CA ASP A 237 6.89 -2.87 -19.55
C ASP A 237 7.66 -2.47 -18.28
N LEU A 238 7.32 -1.32 -17.68
CA LEU A 238 7.94 -0.88 -16.44
C LEU A 238 7.57 -1.78 -15.26
N ILE A 239 6.32 -2.27 -15.19
CA ILE A 239 5.90 -3.21 -14.15
C ILE A 239 6.62 -4.56 -14.35
N GLU A 240 6.71 -5.08 -15.57
CA GLU A 240 7.42 -6.32 -15.88
C GLU A 240 8.89 -6.21 -15.52
N HIS A 241 9.56 -5.12 -15.91
CA HIS A 241 10.93 -4.84 -15.51
C HIS A 241 11.08 -4.84 -13.98
N SER A 242 10.18 -4.13 -13.28
CA SER A 242 10.28 -3.95 -11.83
C SER A 242 9.97 -5.20 -11.02
N THR A 243 9.31 -6.19 -11.61
CA THR A 243 8.85 -7.40 -10.92
C THR A 243 9.71 -8.64 -11.19
N GLN A 244 10.91 -8.41 -11.75
CA GLN A 244 11.91 -9.46 -11.93
C GLN A 244 12.38 -10.03 -10.59
N GLU A 245 12.77 -11.29 -10.57
CA GLU A 245 13.21 -12.04 -9.38
C GLU A 245 14.29 -11.31 -8.57
N ASN A 246 15.16 -10.57 -9.25
CA ASN A 246 16.25 -9.81 -8.63
C ASN A 246 15.75 -8.76 -7.62
N PHE A 247 14.57 -8.20 -7.85
CA PHE A 247 13.98 -7.13 -7.01
C PHE A 247 12.88 -7.64 -6.08
N LEU A 248 12.51 -8.90 -6.21
CA LEU A 248 11.31 -9.48 -5.60
C LEU A 248 11.64 -10.22 -4.30
N TYR A 249 10.79 -10.04 -3.30
CA TYR A 249 10.72 -10.85 -2.09
C TYR A 249 9.29 -11.40 -1.93
N THR A 250 9.16 -12.69 -1.66
CA THR A 250 7.89 -13.34 -1.34
C THR A 250 7.83 -13.64 0.16
N HIS A 251 6.86 -13.02 0.84
CA HIS A 251 6.60 -13.29 2.25
C HIS A 251 5.60 -14.44 2.40
N HIS A 252 6.07 -15.54 2.95
CA HIS A 252 5.25 -16.66 3.38
C HIS A 252 4.74 -16.38 4.80
N TRP A 253 3.43 -16.25 4.92
CA TRP A 253 2.80 -15.86 6.16
C TRP A 253 2.77 -16.99 7.18
N ASP A 254 3.21 -16.70 8.40
CA ASP A 254 2.81 -17.43 9.60
C ASP A 254 1.76 -16.62 10.37
N GLU A 255 0.93 -17.30 11.18
CA GLU A 255 0.01 -16.58 12.08
C GLU A 255 0.83 -15.69 13.04
N ASP A 256 0.25 -14.51 13.32
CA ASP A 256 0.86 -13.46 14.15
C ASP A 256 2.10 -12.77 13.53
N ASP A 257 2.38 -12.96 12.25
CA ASP A 257 3.35 -12.11 11.55
C ASP A 257 2.80 -10.69 11.35
N LEU A 258 3.67 -9.70 11.48
CA LEU A 258 3.42 -8.34 11.03
C LEU A 258 4.47 -7.94 9.98
N VAL A 259 4.02 -7.41 8.86
CA VAL A 259 4.88 -6.83 7.83
C VAL A 259 4.55 -5.35 7.67
N ILE A 260 5.58 -4.50 7.73
CA ILE A 260 5.47 -3.07 7.43
C ILE A 260 6.29 -2.74 6.20
N TRP A 261 5.74 -1.94 5.27
CA TRP A 261 6.45 -1.53 4.06
C TRP A 261 6.23 -0.06 3.72
N ASP A 262 7.22 0.49 3.01
CA ASP A 262 7.21 1.87 2.52
C ASP A 262 6.59 1.94 1.12
N ASN A 263 5.36 2.44 1.03
CA ASN A 263 4.64 2.61 -0.22
C ASN A 263 5.27 3.62 -1.19
N ARG A 264 6.20 4.45 -0.71
CA ARG A 264 6.88 5.44 -1.56
C ARG A 264 7.98 4.81 -2.41
N GLN A 265 8.45 3.60 -2.04
CA GLN A 265 9.64 2.95 -2.58
C GLN A 265 9.43 1.46 -2.89
N SER A 266 8.25 0.91 -2.64
CA SER A 266 7.93 -0.48 -2.92
C SER A 266 6.56 -0.62 -3.59
N MET A 267 6.37 -1.72 -4.28
CA MET A 267 5.10 -2.17 -4.86
C MET A 267 4.85 -3.60 -4.38
N HIS A 268 3.59 -4.00 -4.27
CA HIS A 268 3.26 -5.33 -3.74
C HIS A 268 2.03 -5.93 -4.39
N ARG A 269 1.83 -7.23 -4.19
CA ARG A 269 0.60 -7.96 -4.53
C ARG A 269 0.38 -9.16 -3.61
N GLY A 270 -0.89 -9.55 -3.41
CA GLY A 270 -1.24 -10.84 -2.83
C GLY A 270 -1.25 -11.94 -3.87
N LEU A 271 -0.82 -13.15 -3.51
CA LEU A 271 -0.94 -14.31 -4.38
C LEU A 271 -2.27 -15.05 -4.17
N TYR A 272 -2.54 -15.97 -5.08
CA TYR A 272 -3.72 -16.81 -5.03
C TYR A 272 -3.70 -17.72 -3.79
N PHE A 273 -4.87 -17.95 -3.21
CA PHE A 273 -5.17 -19.04 -2.28
C PHE A 273 -6.61 -19.50 -2.51
N ASN A 274 -6.96 -20.69 -2.02
CA ASN A 274 -8.32 -21.21 -2.16
C ASN A 274 -9.28 -20.53 -1.17
N ASP A 275 -9.75 -19.33 -1.54
CA ASP A 275 -10.57 -18.45 -0.71
C ASP A 275 -12.00 -18.98 -0.42
N GLN A 276 -12.38 -20.12 -1.00
CA GLN A 276 -13.64 -20.78 -0.71
C GLN A 276 -13.51 -21.87 0.39
N ASN A 277 -12.33 -22.43 0.54
CA ASN A 277 -12.08 -23.55 1.46
C ASN A 277 -11.17 -23.17 2.62
N GLU A 278 -10.43 -22.07 2.50
CA GLU A 278 -9.50 -21.60 3.52
C GLU A 278 -9.87 -20.19 4.00
N ILE A 279 -9.67 -19.96 5.29
CA ILE A 279 -9.85 -18.64 5.89
C ILE A 279 -8.51 -17.91 5.89
N ARG A 280 -8.56 -16.65 5.41
CA ARG A 280 -7.46 -15.70 5.53
C ARG A 280 -7.97 -14.42 6.17
N ASP A 281 -7.55 -14.13 7.39
CA ASP A 281 -7.85 -12.89 8.13
C ASP A 281 -6.56 -12.09 8.29
N VAL A 282 -6.35 -11.15 7.39
CA VAL A 282 -5.19 -10.26 7.41
C VAL A 282 -5.69 -8.82 7.49
N ARG A 283 -5.17 -8.05 8.46
CA ARG A 283 -5.66 -6.70 8.79
C ARG A 283 -4.60 -5.67 8.50
N ARG A 284 -4.96 -4.65 7.71
CA ARG A 284 -4.05 -3.58 7.30
C ARG A 284 -4.39 -2.27 7.99
N THR A 285 -3.39 -1.64 8.60
CA THR A 285 -3.39 -0.20 8.89
C THR A 285 -2.51 0.52 7.87
N THR A 286 -2.84 1.77 7.57
CA THR A 286 -2.08 2.58 6.61
C THR A 286 -1.83 3.95 7.20
N THR A 287 -0.59 4.44 7.11
CA THR A 287 -0.22 5.76 7.64
C THR A 287 0.08 6.75 6.52
N VAL A 288 -0.13 8.04 6.80
CA VAL A 288 0.19 9.16 5.92
C VAL A 288 1.24 10.07 6.57
N SER A 289 1.97 10.82 5.73
CA SER A 289 3.00 11.74 6.24
C SER A 289 2.37 12.98 6.86
N TYR A 290 2.81 13.37 8.07
CA TYR A 290 2.40 14.60 8.75
C TYR A 290 2.74 15.88 7.98
N THR A 291 3.80 15.86 7.16
CA THR A 291 4.27 17.06 6.44
C THR A 291 3.28 17.57 5.40
N HIS A 292 2.40 16.71 4.88
CA HIS A 292 1.37 17.13 3.93
C HIS A 292 0.12 17.70 4.62
N LEU A 293 -0.17 17.30 5.85
CA LEU A 293 -1.32 17.81 6.60
C LEU A 293 -1.11 19.26 7.03
N ARG A 294 0.10 19.62 7.47
CA ARG A 294 0.42 21.03 7.84
C ARG A 294 0.34 22.01 6.67
N ALA A 295 0.66 21.57 5.45
CA ALA A 295 0.61 22.42 4.26
C ALA A 295 -0.83 22.73 3.80
N HIS A 296 -1.81 21.92 4.18
CA HIS A 296 -3.23 22.17 3.89
C HIS A 296 -3.94 22.90 5.03
N GLU A 297 -3.65 22.59 6.29
CA GLU A 297 -4.24 23.28 7.45
C GLU A 297 -3.78 24.75 7.54
N THR A 298 -2.50 25.05 7.22
CA THR A 298 -1.98 26.42 7.25
C THR A 298 -2.55 27.36 6.18
N ARG A 299 -3.14 26.85 5.11
CA ARG A 299 -3.70 27.68 4.03
C ARG A 299 -5.18 28.06 4.28
N GLU A 300 -5.93 27.19 4.94
CA GLU A 300 -7.34 27.45 5.27
C GLU A 300 -7.49 28.22 6.59
N ASP A 301 -6.65 27.93 7.59
CA ASP A 301 -6.63 28.67 8.87
C ASP A 301 -6.11 30.11 8.74
N LEU A 302 -5.22 30.40 7.79
CA LEU A 302 -4.76 31.78 7.53
C LEU A 302 -5.83 32.65 6.86
N VAL A 303 -6.69 32.06 6.05
CA VAL A 303 -7.80 32.80 5.41
C VAL A 303 -8.90 33.12 6.44
N CYS A 304 -9.19 32.24 7.38
CA CYS A 304 -10.17 32.47 8.43
C CYS A 304 -9.71 33.50 9.48
N ARG A 305 -8.39 33.62 9.75
CA ARG A 305 -7.87 34.65 10.68
C ARG A 305 -7.80 36.06 10.06
N LEU A 306 -7.59 36.16 8.73
CA LEU A 306 -7.59 37.46 8.06
C LEU A 306 -8.98 38.03 7.75
N LEU A 307 -10.04 37.29 8.03
CA LEU A 307 -11.43 37.77 7.88
C LEU A 307 -12.08 38.11 9.22
N LEU A 308 -11.35 38.02 10.33
CA LEU A 308 -11.82 38.33 11.71
C LEU A 308 -11.03 39.47 12.37
N GLU A 309 -10.12 40.14 11.67
CA GLU A 309 -9.54 41.45 11.97
C GLU A 309 -10.04 42.48 10.91
#